data_c2d7207dc8e3b87272693c163d723ca5
#
_entry.id   c2d7207dc8e3b87272693c163d723ca5
#
_cell.length_a   1.000
_cell.length_b   1.000
_cell.length_c   1.000
_cell.angle_alpha   90.00
_cell.angle_beta   90.00
_cell.angle_gamma   90.00
#
_symmetry.space_group_name_H-M   'P 1'
#
loop_
_entity.id
_entity.type
_entity.pdbx_description
1 polymer ?
#
loop_
_entity_poly.entity_id
_entity_poly.type
_entity_poly.pdbx_seq_one_letter_code
_entity_poly.pdbx_strand_id
1 'polypeptide(L)'
;MPVDSSWLIECVRRQLRGGAAPAPLREALAARLTDPRKRRGIRHSLASLLSVLVAGVACGYGGPLAIAQAAAGWDQEVLAAHGCRRCPATGLLVAPSASTLGRLPKLADADELEAGLSACLAAAALDPVVPARAAERRAAEKEERKKKEGGRRRRPPAAAALRQVREDGWFRAAPGHPWLDPAVAGDPGHVPARPAAAVDGKERKLAKAGGKKKVHLLAAVTHVPGIVIGQDRVAKSGKANEVTHFRPLLEPLPLEGVLITADAMQTTRGNALFLRTAKDAHYLWPVLGNQPSLYAALDALDWENTPVTAATSEISHGRIETRTICVLPAPAGTGFRDASQALLIERYVTVKKNGQWQMRNCEAVLYITSLGEAGASPEDLLAFVRGHWAVEHTHWLRDVIWNEDKSLLRTGNAPQVMSALTNLVITLFRIQGVTGYTKETRRNAQNPHLALRLMDLSPG
;
A
#
# COMPACT_ATOMS: atom_id res chain seq x y z
N MET A 1 -23.78 -1.06 -2.26
CA MET A 1 -23.62 -0.21 -3.46
C MET A 1 -22.15 0.02 -3.68
N PRO A 2 -21.64 0.11 -4.91
CA PRO A 2 -20.25 0.49 -5.11
C PRO A 2 -20.05 1.89 -4.57
N VAL A 3 -18.98 2.08 -3.85
CA VAL A 3 -18.66 3.35 -3.23
C VAL A 3 -18.22 4.31 -4.32
N ASP A 4 -18.82 5.46 -4.31
CA ASP A 4 -18.48 6.55 -5.20
C ASP A 4 -17.05 7.05 -4.91
N SER A 5 -16.08 6.52 -5.64
CA SER A 5 -14.69 6.99 -5.70
C SER A 5 -14.49 7.99 -6.85
N SER A 6 -15.59 8.48 -7.41
CA SER A 6 -15.58 9.41 -8.55
C SER A 6 -14.71 10.63 -8.31
N TRP A 7 -14.66 11.13 -7.08
CA TRP A 7 -13.82 12.27 -6.71
C TRP A 7 -12.31 11.97 -6.78
N LEU A 8 -11.84 10.77 -6.35
CA LEU A 8 -10.43 10.38 -6.47
C LEU A 8 -10.07 10.14 -7.94
N ILE A 9 -11.00 9.51 -8.68
CA ILE A 9 -10.91 9.40 -10.13
C ILE A 9 -10.82 10.81 -10.74
N GLU A 10 -11.61 11.75 -10.29
CA GLU A 10 -11.58 13.14 -10.77
C GLU A 10 -10.29 13.88 -10.36
N CYS A 11 -9.76 13.65 -9.15
CA CYS A 11 -8.45 14.16 -8.72
C CYS A 11 -7.33 13.60 -9.60
N VAL A 12 -7.30 12.28 -9.84
CA VAL A 12 -6.34 11.66 -10.75
C VAL A 12 -6.49 12.22 -12.16
N ARG A 13 -7.72 12.37 -12.66
CA ARG A 13 -8.01 13.02 -13.94
C ARG A 13 -7.50 14.45 -14.00
N ARG A 14 -7.70 15.23 -12.95
CA ARG A 14 -7.25 16.63 -12.88
C ARG A 14 -5.74 16.73 -12.96
N GLN A 15 -5.00 15.84 -12.28
CA GLN A 15 -3.55 15.73 -12.38
C GLN A 15 -3.09 15.30 -13.79
N LEU A 16 -3.87 14.43 -14.45
CA LEU A 16 -3.59 14.01 -15.82
C LEU A 16 -3.91 15.10 -16.86
N ARG A 17 -4.87 15.98 -16.58
CA ARG A 17 -5.41 16.94 -17.54
C ARG A 17 -4.42 18.04 -17.93
N GLY A 18 -3.54 18.49 -17.05
CA GLY A 18 -2.58 19.56 -17.38
C GLY A 18 -3.15 20.75 -18.16
N GLY A 19 -4.48 21.01 -18.06
CA GLY A 19 -5.21 22.04 -18.79
C GLY A 19 -5.78 21.65 -20.16
N ALA A 20 -5.55 20.42 -20.65
CA ALA A 20 -6.10 19.90 -21.91
C ALA A 20 -7.24 18.89 -21.68
N ALA A 21 -7.97 18.51 -22.74
CA ALA A 21 -8.97 17.45 -22.69
C ALA A 21 -8.40 16.14 -22.12
N PRO A 22 -9.18 15.36 -21.34
CA PRO A 22 -8.67 14.17 -20.66
C PRO A 22 -8.21 13.12 -21.68
N ALA A 23 -6.89 12.90 -21.72
CA ALA A 23 -6.35 11.77 -22.47
C ALA A 23 -6.61 10.47 -21.67
N PRO A 24 -6.89 9.34 -22.35
CA PRO A 24 -6.91 8.03 -21.72
C PRO A 24 -5.61 7.77 -20.93
N LEU A 25 -5.69 7.04 -19.81
CA LEU A 25 -4.52 6.74 -18.97
C LEU A 25 -3.34 6.19 -19.78
N ARG A 26 -3.61 5.34 -20.78
CA ARG A 26 -2.59 4.77 -21.68
C ARG A 26 -1.79 5.82 -22.44
N GLU A 27 -2.46 6.88 -22.91
CA GLU A 27 -1.82 7.96 -23.67
C GLU A 27 -1.03 8.88 -22.75
N ALA A 28 -1.58 9.16 -21.56
CA ALA A 28 -0.89 9.94 -20.54
C ALA A 28 0.39 9.26 -20.05
N LEU A 29 0.40 7.94 -19.91
CA LEU A 29 1.58 7.15 -19.57
C LEU A 29 2.56 7.09 -20.74
N ALA A 30 2.07 6.84 -21.95
CA ALA A 30 2.92 6.76 -23.14
C ALA A 30 3.60 8.11 -23.47
N ALA A 31 2.94 9.22 -23.18
CA ALA A 31 3.52 10.57 -23.36
C ALA A 31 4.67 10.87 -22.37
N ARG A 32 4.75 10.14 -21.26
CA ARG A 32 5.80 10.28 -20.25
C ARG A 32 6.92 9.25 -20.36
N LEU A 33 6.85 8.38 -21.36
CA LEU A 33 7.82 7.31 -21.57
C LEU A 33 8.50 7.47 -22.92
N THR A 34 9.82 7.38 -22.93
CA THR A 34 10.58 7.27 -24.15
C THR A 34 10.39 5.87 -24.75
N ASP A 35 9.93 5.78 -26.01
CA ASP A 35 9.81 4.48 -26.66
C ASP A 35 11.20 3.88 -26.92
N PRO A 36 11.57 2.80 -26.22
CA PRO A 36 12.92 2.24 -26.31
C PRO A 36 13.16 1.46 -27.62
N ARG A 37 12.15 1.34 -28.47
CA ARG A 37 12.21 0.53 -29.69
C ARG A 37 12.76 1.33 -30.86
N LYS A 38 13.56 0.70 -31.69
CA LYS A 38 14.03 1.30 -32.96
C LYS A 38 12.83 1.56 -33.87
N ARG A 39 12.80 2.71 -34.54
CA ARG A 39 11.70 3.13 -35.44
C ARG A 39 11.35 2.07 -36.50
N ARG A 40 12.37 1.36 -37.01
CA ARG A 40 12.17 0.31 -38.01
C ARG A 40 11.50 -0.92 -37.34
N GLY A 41 10.29 -1.26 -37.77
CA GLY A 41 9.52 -2.42 -37.29
C GLY A 41 8.57 -2.14 -36.14
N ILE A 42 8.36 -0.88 -35.72
CA ILE A 42 7.28 -0.53 -34.80
C ILE A 42 5.93 -0.76 -35.49
N ARG A 43 5.21 -1.79 -35.04
CA ARG A 43 3.90 -2.17 -35.58
C ARG A 43 2.73 -1.79 -34.67
N HIS A 44 2.95 -1.72 -33.37
CA HIS A 44 2.00 -1.25 -32.36
C HIS A 44 2.56 -0.01 -31.69
N SER A 45 1.71 0.98 -31.40
CA SER A 45 2.12 2.15 -30.63
C SER A 45 2.55 1.76 -29.21
N LEU A 46 3.34 2.61 -28.55
CA LEU A 46 3.70 2.41 -27.16
C LEU A 46 2.45 2.36 -26.26
N ALA A 47 1.52 3.30 -26.49
CA ALA A 47 0.25 3.36 -25.77
C ALA A 47 -0.57 2.05 -25.90
N SER A 48 -0.63 1.46 -27.11
CA SER A 48 -1.31 0.18 -27.33
C SER A 48 -0.66 -0.96 -26.53
N LEU A 49 0.68 -1.05 -26.54
CA LEU A 49 1.37 -2.09 -25.79
C LEU A 49 1.20 -1.95 -24.27
N LEU A 50 1.30 -0.72 -23.74
CA LEU A 50 1.04 -0.44 -22.33
C LEU A 50 -0.39 -0.79 -21.95
N SER A 51 -1.35 -0.40 -22.79
CA SER A 51 -2.77 -0.70 -22.60
C SER A 51 -3.03 -2.21 -22.50
N VAL A 52 -2.47 -3.00 -23.44
CA VAL A 52 -2.61 -4.47 -23.43
C VAL A 52 -1.92 -5.09 -22.21
N LEU A 53 -0.74 -4.59 -21.79
CA LEU A 53 -0.06 -5.08 -20.59
C LEU A 53 -0.87 -4.80 -19.33
N VAL A 54 -1.38 -3.58 -19.15
CA VAL A 54 -2.21 -3.21 -17.98
C VAL A 54 -3.48 -4.03 -17.94
N ALA A 55 -4.19 -4.16 -19.06
CA ALA A 55 -5.41 -4.99 -19.14
C ALA A 55 -5.12 -6.45 -18.82
N GLY A 56 -4.04 -7.02 -19.33
CA GLY A 56 -3.63 -8.39 -19.02
C GLY A 56 -3.32 -8.57 -17.53
N VAL A 57 -2.64 -7.60 -16.90
CA VAL A 57 -2.43 -7.61 -15.44
C VAL A 57 -3.77 -7.50 -14.71
N ALA A 58 -4.71 -6.66 -15.16
CA ALA A 58 -6.04 -6.55 -14.56
C ALA A 58 -6.86 -7.84 -14.69
N CYS A 59 -6.57 -8.67 -15.70
CA CYS A 59 -7.10 -10.04 -15.85
C CYS A 59 -6.37 -11.08 -14.97
N GLY A 60 -5.36 -10.69 -14.18
CA GLY A 60 -4.62 -11.58 -13.29
C GLY A 60 -3.39 -12.24 -13.90
N TYR A 61 -2.98 -11.87 -15.10
CA TYR A 61 -1.80 -12.45 -15.76
C TYR A 61 -0.51 -11.73 -15.30
N GLY A 62 0.40 -12.47 -14.68
CA GLY A 62 1.64 -11.94 -14.10
C GLY A 62 2.81 -11.76 -15.08
N GLY A 63 2.66 -12.04 -16.37
CA GLY A 63 3.76 -11.93 -17.33
C GLY A 63 3.36 -11.77 -18.78
N PRO A 64 4.27 -11.17 -19.61
CA PRO A 64 3.98 -10.80 -21.01
C PRO A 64 3.55 -11.95 -21.92
N LEU A 65 4.07 -13.17 -21.65
CA LEU A 65 3.71 -14.36 -22.44
C LEU A 65 2.23 -14.73 -22.22
N ALA A 66 1.82 -14.85 -20.97
CA ALA A 66 0.42 -15.17 -20.62
C ALA A 66 -0.54 -14.08 -21.11
N ILE A 67 -0.12 -12.81 -21.00
CA ILE A 67 -0.89 -11.65 -21.50
C ILE A 67 -1.05 -11.74 -23.02
N ALA A 68 0.01 -12.07 -23.76
CA ALA A 68 -0.06 -12.21 -25.23
C ALA A 68 -0.99 -13.36 -25.65
N GLN A 69 -0.94 -14.48 -24.95
CA GLN A 69 -1.82 -15.63 -25.20
C GLN A 69 -3.28 -15.27 -24.95
N ALA A 70 -3.58 -14.57 -23.84
CA ALA A 70 -4.92 -14.11 -23.56
C ALA A 70 -5.42 -13.08 -24.59
N ALA A 71 -4.59 -12.10 -24.94
CA ALA A 71 -4.94 -11.05 -25.90
C ALA A 71 -5.17 -11.58 -27.32
N ALA A 72 -4.56 -12.69 -27.70
CA ALA A 72 -4.80 -13.33 -28.98
C ALA A 72 -6.24 -13.85 -29.12
N GLY A 73 -6.93 -14.12 -28.01
CA GLY A 73 -8.33 -14.53 -27.97
C GLY A 73 -9.33 -13.38 -27.79
N TRP A 74 -8.86 -12.13 -27.67
CA TRP A 74 -9.76 -10.99 -27.52
C TRP A 74 -10.50 -10.69 -28.83
N ASP A 75 -11.75 -10.25 -28.71
CA ASP A 75 -12.53 -9.84 -29.86
C ASP A 75 -12.02 -8.55 -30.53
N GLN A 76 -12.55 -8.25 -31.71
CA GLN A 76 -12.10 -7.10 -32.52
C GLN A 76 -12.40 -5.76 -31.85
N GLU A 77 -13.46 -5.68 -31.05
CA GLU A 77 -13.86 -4.47 -30.33
C GLU A 77 -12.87 -4.18 -29.20
N VAL A 78 -12.52 -5.19 -28.38
CA VAL A 78 -11.49 -5.07 -27.35
C VAL A 78 -10.14 -4.70 -27.96
N LEU A 79 -9.74 -5.36 -29.04
CA LEU A 79 -8.47 -5.02 -29.73
C LEU A 79 -8.47 -3.62 -30.30
N ALA A 80 -9.61 -3.13 -30.82
CA ALA A 80 -9.77 -1.77 -31.29
C ALA A 80 -9.58 -0.74 -30.17
N ALA A 81 -10.24 -0.99 -29.03
CA ALA A 81 -10.16 -0.12 -27.87
C ALA A 81 -8.74 -0.02 -27.28
N HIS A 82 -7.95 -1.10 -27.38
CA HIS A 82 -6.52 -1.07 -27.03
C HIS A 82 -5.62 -0.43 -28.10
N GLY A 83 -6.17 0.03 -29.24
CA GLY A 83 -5.42 0.59 -30.35
C GLY A 83 -4.51 -0.42 -31.04
N CYS A 84 -4.90 -1.69 -31.10
CA CYS A 84 -4.15 -2.71 -31.78
C CYS A 84 -4.15 -2.46 -33.31
N ARG A 85 -3.06 -2.85 -33.98
CA ARG A 85 -2.92 -2.62 -35.43
C ARG A 85 -3.81 -3.52 -36.25
N ARG A 86 -4.19 -3.09 -37.45
CA ARG A 86 -4.81 -3.93 -38.47
C ARG A 86 -3.78 -4.74 -39.25
N CYS A 87 -4.09 -5.98 -39.55
CA CYS A 87 -3.35 -6.80 -40.47
C CYS A 87 -3.64 -6.35 -41.92
N PRO A 88 -2.63 -5.96 -42.71
CA PRO A 88 -2.89 -5.54 -44.11
C PRO A 88 -3.53 -6.60 -44.98
N ALA A 89 -3.24 -7.89 -44.72
CA ALA A 89 -3.75 -9.00 -45.54
C ALA A 89 -5.22 -9.36 -45.23
N THR A 90 -5.64 -9.23 -43.97
CA THR A 90 -6.99 -9.67 -43.53
C THR A 90 -7.90 -8.52 -43.14
N GLY A 91 -7.38 -7.31 -42.98
CA GLY A 91 -8.12 -6.17 -42.45
C GLY A 91 -8.51 -6.28 -40.96
N LEU A 92 -8.26 -7.41 -40.32
CA LEU A 92 -8.57 -7.62 -38.91
C LEU A 92 -7.54 -7.01 -37.98
N LEU A 93 -7.98 -6.64 -36.79
CA LEU A 93 -7.09 -6.21 -35.70
C LEU A 93 -6.33 -7.42 -35.14
N VAL A 94 -5.07 -7.20 -34.83
CA VAL A 94 -4.16 -8.26 -34.36
C VAL A 94 -3.55 -7.86 -33.03
N ALA A 95 -3.64 -8.75 -32.04
CA ALA A 95 -2.98 -8.59 -30.75
C ALA A 95 -1.44 -8.53 -30.90
N PRO A 96 -0.73 -7.81 -30.03
CA PRO A 96 0.72 -7.86 -29.99
C PRO A 96 1.23 -9.26 -29.68
N SER A 97 2.26 -9.71 -30.41
CA SER A 97 2.86 -11.03 -30.16
C SER A 97 3.59 -11.08 -28.82
N ALA A 98 3.79 -12.30 -28.30
CA ALA A 98 4.55 -12.55 -27.05
C ALA A 98 5.96 -11.93 -27.08
N SER A 99 6.63 -11.99 -28.22
CA SER A 99 7.96 -11.37 -28.39
C SER A 99 7.88 -9.84 -28.33
N THR A 100 6.83 -9.22 -28.86
CA THR A 100 6.63 -7.78 -28.82
C THR A 100 6.34 -7.31 -27.40
N LEU A 101 5.37 -7.94 -26.70
CA LEU A 101 5.03 -7.63 -25.32
C LEU A 101 6.19 -7.93 -24.37
N GLY A 102 6.95 -9.01 -24.59
CA GLY A 102 8.10 -9.37 -23.76
C GLY A 102 9.32 -8.46 -23.93
N ARG A 103 9.46 -7.77 -25.07
CA ARG A 103 10.55 -6.80 -25.29
C ARG A 103 10.34 -5.50 -24.56
N LEU A 104 9.11 -4.98 -24.53
CA LEU A 104 8.83 -3.68 -23.95
C LEU A 104 9.26 -3.59 -22.47
N PRO A 105 8.84 -4.47 -21.54
CA PRO A 105 9.29 -4.39 -20.15
C PRO A 105 10.80 -4.58 -19.96
N LYS A 106 11.48 -5.25 -20.88
CA LYS A 106 12.94 -5.42 -20.80
C LYS A 106 13.72 -4.16 -21.17
N LEU A 107 13.20 -3.40 -22.12
CA LEU A 107 13.87 -2.26 -22.72
C LEU A 107 13.38 -0.92 -22.16
N ALA A 108 12.15 -0.85 -21.69
CA ALA A 108 11.58 0.38 -21.12
C ALA A 108 12.42 0.88 -19.95
N ASP A 109 12.55 2.17 -19.86
CA ASP A 109 13.14 2.80 -18.68
C ASP A 109 12.15 2.67 -17.52
N ALA A 110 12.56 1.92 -16.49
CA ALA A 110 11.70 1.63 -15.35
C ALA A 110 11.54 2.85 -14.45
N ASP A 111 12.57 3.70 -14.35
CA ASP A 111 12.57 4.87 -13.51
C ASP A 111 11.71 5.97 -14.14
N GLU A 112 11.73 6.10 -15.47
CA GLU A 112 10.81 6.95 -16.24
C GLU A 112 9.33 6.53 -16.03
N LEU A 113 9.05 5.22 -16.07
CA LEU A 113 7.70 4.68 -15.80
C LEU A 113 7.25 4.97 -14.37
N GLU A 114 8.09 4.73 -13.37
CA GLU A 114 7.79 5.00 -11.97
C GLU A 114 7.57 6.50 -11.73
N ALA A 115 8.43 7.36 -12.27
CA ALA A 115 8.26 8.80 -12.18
C ALA A 115 6.94 9.26 -12.83
N GLY A 116 6.59 8.71 -13.99
CA GLY A 116 5.33 8.98 -14.66
C GLY A 116 4.11 8.56 -13.85
N LEU A 117 4.14 7.38 -13.22
CA LEU A 117 3.07 6.89 -12.35
C LEU A 117 2.96 7.74 -11.07
N SER A 118 4.09 8.04 -10.42
CA SER A 118 4.13 8.88 -9.21
C SER A 118 3.56 10.26 -9.49
N ALA A 119 3.95 10.90 -10.60
CA ALA A 119 3.43 12.21 -11.00
C ALA A 119 1.91 12.20 -11.25
N CYS A 120 1.35 11.08 -11.70
CA CYS A 120 -0.08 10.93 -11.91
C CYS A 120 -0.88 10.69 -10.63
N LEU A 121 -0.29 10.01 -9.66
CA LEU A 121 -1.03 9.44 -8.54
C LEU A 121 -0.73 10.11 -7.19
N ALA A 122 0.52 10.54 -6.94
CA ALA A 122 0.95 10.92 -5.61
C ALA A 122 0.20 12.13 -5.04
N ALA A 123 0.08 13.21 -5.81
CA ALA A 123 -0.60 14.42 -5.34
C ALA A 123 -2.07 14.18 -5.02
N ALA A 124 -2.77 13.40 -5.86
CA ALA A 124 -4.18 13.06 -5.60
C ALA A 124 -4.34 12.10 -4.42
N ALA A 125 -3.43 11.15 -4.27
CA ALA A 125 -3.49 10.14 -3.21
C ALA A 125 -3.13 10.68 -1.82
N LEU A 126 -2.34 11.74 -1.77
CA LEU A 126 -1.90 12.41 -0.55
C LEU A 126 -2.74 13.65 -0.20
N ASP A 127 -3.78 13.96 -0.98
CA ASP A 127 -4.71 15.04 -0.65
C ASP A 127 -5.40 14.77 0.70
N PRO A 128 -5.42 15.72 1.65
CA PRO A 128 -6.06 15.57 2.96
C PRO A 128 -7.56 15.17 2.92
N VAL A 129 -8.23 15.43 1.81
CA VAL A 129 -9.63 14.99 1.61
C VAL A 129 -9.75 13.47 1.50
N VAL A 130 -8.68 12.76 1.09
CA VAL A 130 -8.72 11.30 0.91
C VAL A 130 -9.01 10.55 2.20
N PRO A 131 -8.23 10.74 3.29
CA PRO A 131 -8.53 10.07 4.55
C PRO A 131 -9.86 10.51 5.15
N ALA A 132 -10.25 11.77 5.02
CA ALA A 132 -11.54 12.26 5.51
C ALA A 132 -12.71 11.51 4.86
N ARG A 133 -12.74 11.41 3.53
CA ARG A 133 -13.76 10.66 2.80
C ARG A 133 -13.71 9.15 3.08
N ALA A 134 -12.53 8.59 3.30
CA ALA A 134 -12.42 7.20 3.71
C ALA A 134 -13.03 6.95 5.09
N ALA A 135 -12.89 7.90 6.03
CA ALA A 135 -13.52 7.85 7.34
C ALA A 135 -15.04 7.93 7.25
N GLU A 136 -15.57 8.88 6.47
CA GLU A 136 -17.03 9.02 6.22
C GLU A 136 -17.61 7.73 5.64
N ARG A 137 -16.95 7.15 4.65
CA ARG A 137 -17.35 5.89 4.04
C ARG A 137 -17.42 4.76 5.05
N ARG A 138 -16.38 4.58 5.88
CA ARG A 138 -16.37 3.53 6.90
C ARG A 138 -17.47 3.75 7.94
N ALA A 139 -17.76 4.98 8.31
CA ALA A 139 -18.87 5.30 9.19
C ALA A 139 -20.21 4.88 8.59
N ALA A 140 -20.44 5.17 7.29
CA ALA A 140 -21.64 4.76 6.57
C ALA A 140 -21.80 3.23 6.46
N GLU A 141 -20.71 2.52 6.11
CA GLU A 141 -20.67 1.05 6.06
C GLU A 141 -20.96 0.41 7.44
N LYS A 142 -20.44 1.01 8.51
CA LYS A 142 -20.67 0.56 9.90
C LYS A 142 -22.13 0.74 10.28
N GLU A 143 -22.74 1.84 9.90
CA GLU A 143 -24.16 2.11 10.17
C GLU A 143 -25.08 1.18 9.36
N GLU A 144 -24.78 0.94 8.10
CA GLU A 144 -25.52 -0.02 7.26
C GLU A 144 -25.42 -1.46 7.82
N ARG A 145 -24.23 -1.84 8.30
CA ARG A 145 -24.01 -3.13 8.95
C ARG A 145 -24.83 -3.27 10.24
N LYS A 146 -24.88 -2.24 11.07
CA LYS A 146 -25.73 -2.22 12.28
C LYS A 146 -27.21 -2.41 11.94
N LYS A 147 -27.70 -1.76 10.88
CA LYS A 147 -29.09 -1.91 10.40
C LYS A 147 -29.39 -3.34 9.93
N LYS A 148 -28.44 -3.98 9.23
CA LYS A 148 -28.58 -5.38 8.74
C LYS A 148 -28.46 -6.43 9.87
N GLU A 149 -27.68 -6.15 10.93
CA GLU A 149 -27.46 -7.06 12.05
C GLU A 149 -28.53 -6.95 13.16
N GLY A 150 -29.41 -5.96 13.11
CA GLY A 150 -30.45 -5.69 14.11
C GLY A 150 -31.45 -6.82 14.38
N GLY A 151 -31.34 -7.96 13.67
CA GLY A 151 -32.18 -9.16 13.86
C GLY A 151 -31.40 -10.44 14.23
N ARG A 152 -30.05 -10.42 14.31
CA ARG A 152 -29.25 -11.61 14.67
C ARG A 152 -28.68 -11.48 16.08
N ARG A 153 -28.79 -12.56 16.89
CA ARG A 153 -28.14 -12.66 18.20
C ARG A 153 -26.69 -12.22 18.09
N ARG A 154 -26.33 -11.14 18.78
CA ARG A 154 -24.94 -10.65 18.87
C ARG A 154 -24.03 -11.76 19.38
N ARG A 155 -22.94 -12.05 18.65
CA ARG A 155 -21.79 -12.75 19.25
C ARG A 155 -21.34 -11.93 20.47
N PRO A 156 -20.94 -12.60 21.57
CA PRO A 156 -20.45 -11.89 22.74
C PRO A 156 -19.31 -10.94 22.31
N PRO A 157 -19.32 -9.71 22.82
CA PRO A 157 -18.28 -8.73 22.47
C PRO A 157 -16.90 -9.27 22.87
N ALA A 158 -15.85 -8.81 22.17
CA ALA A 158 -14.45 -9.13 22.46
C ALA A 158 -14.11 -9.00 23.97
N ALA A 159 -14.74 -8.04 24.65
CA ALA A 159 -14.63 -7.82 26.09
C ALA A 159 -14.97 -9.06 26.95
N ALA A 160 -15.96 -9.88 26.56
CA ALA A 160 -16.29 -11.09 27.31
C ALA A 160 -15.23 -12.19 27.16
N ALA A 161 -14.65 -12.31 25.95
CA ALA A 161 -13.56 -13.25 25.71
C ALA A 161 -12.26 -12.81 26.41
N LEU A 162 -12.00 -11.51 26.46
CA LEU A 162 -10.84 -10.92 27.16
C LEU A 162 -10.97 -11.04 28.70
N ARG A 163 -12.19 -10.94 29.26
CA ARG A 163 -12.43 -11.21 30.69
C ARG A 163 -11.99 -12.62 31.09
N GLN A 164 -12.34 -13.62 30.28
CA GLN A 164 -11.95 -15.01 30.54
C GLN A 164 -10.43 -15.17 30.54
N VAL A 165 -9.71 -14.58 29.60
CA VAL A 165 -8.25 -14.64 29.53
C VAL A 165 -7.58 -13.96 30.74
N ARG A 166 -8.21 -12.93 31.31
CA ARG A 166 -7.76 -12.26 32.55
C ARG A 166 -7.91 -13.13 33.77
N GLU A 167 -9.05 -13.81 33.92
CA GLU A 167 -9.31 -14.71 35.06
C GLU A 167 -8.30 -15.86 35.11
N ASP A 168 -7.74 -16.24 33.95
CA ASP A 168 -6.70 -17.26 33.80
C ASP A 168 -5.28 -16.75 34.16
N GLY A 169 -5.11 -15.51 34.61
CA GLY A 169 -3.84 -14.96 35.14
C GLY A 169 -2.76 -14.63 34.10
N TRP A 170 -3.10 -14.58 32.81
CA TRP A 170 -2.16 -14.36 31.69
C TRP A 170 -1.75 -12.90 31.47
N PHE A 171 -2.38 -11.96 32.16
CA PHE A 171 -2.07 -10.54 32.04
C PHE A 171 -1.47 -9.97 33.33
N ARG A 172 -0.29 -9.37 33.25
CA ARG A 172 0.27 -8.52 34.31
C ARG A 172 -0.40 -7.12 34.37
N ALA A 173 -1.44 -6.88 33.60
CA ALA A 173 -2.15 -5.63 33.64
C ALA A 173 -2.74 -5.39 35.04
N ALA A 174 -2.42 -4.26 35.63
CA ALA A 174 -2.99 -3.83 36.90
C ALA A 174 -4.53 -3.86 36.88
N PRO A 175 -5.21 -4.14 38.00
CA PRO A 175 -6.66 -4.06 38.08
C PRO A 175 -7.12 -2.67 37.60
N GLY A 176 -8.01 -2.63 36.58
CA GLY A 176 -8.50 -1.37 36.02
C GLY A 176 -7.83 -0.95 34.72
N HIS A 177 -7.01 -1.79 34.09
CA HIS A 177 -6.37 -1.46 32.81
C HIS A 177 -7.41 -1.06 31.73
N PRO A 178 -7.31 0.13 31.12
CA PRO A 178 -8.37 0.74 30.29
C PRO A 178 -8.74 -0.05 29.03
N TRP A 179 -7.88 -0.92 28.51
CA TRP A 179 -8.18 -1.77 27.34
C TRP A 179 -9.25 -2.84 27.59
N LEU A 180 -9.64 -3.08 28.87
CA LEU A 180 -10.75 -3.95 29.26
C LEU A 180 -12.06 -3.17 29.42
N ASP A 181 -12.00 -1.85 29.48
CA ASP A 181 -13.18 -1.00 29.54
C ASP A 181 -13.75 -0.84 28.12
N PRO A 182 -14.99 -1.26 27.87
CA PRO A 182 -15.65 -1.04 26.59
C PRO A 182 -15.74 0.44 26.19
N ALA A 183 -15.68 1.35 27.17
CA ALA A 183 -15.72 2.80 26.94
C ALA A 183 -14.39 3.35 26.37
N VAL A 184 -13.26 2.66 26.62
CA VAL A 184 -11.91 3.07 26.16
C VAL A 184 -11.49 2.32 24.88
N ALA A 185 -12.21 1.24 24.52
CA ALA A 185 -11.96 0.50 23.28
C ALA A 185 -12.33 1.36 22.07
N GLY A 186 -11.33 1.97 21.45
CA GLY A 186 -11.44 2.72 20.21
C GLY A 186 -11.93 1.87 19.03
N ASP A 187 -12.30 2.53 17.96
CA ASP A 187 -12.72 1.86 16.72
C ASP A 187 -11.48 1.28 15.99
N PRO A 188 -11.35 -0.04 15.83
CA PRO A 188 -10.26 -0.63 15.05
C PRO A 188 -10.28 -0.20 13.57
N GLY A 189 -11.40 0.40 13.12
CA GLY A 189 -11.55 1.00 11.80
C GLY A 189 -11.28 2.50 11.76
N HIS A 190 -10.78 3.12 12.85
CA HIS A 190 -10.46 4.54 12.87
C HIS A 190 -9.51 4.94 11.74
N VAL A 191 -9.83 6.03 11.04
CA VAL A 191 -9.02 6.61 9.97
C VAL A 191 -8.63 8.01 10.37
N PRO A 192 -7.35 8.26 10.64
CA PRO A 192 -6.86 9.61 10.92
C PRO A 192 -7.11 10.58 9.77
N ALA A 193 -7.36 11.84 10.08
CA ALA A 193 -7.57 12.88 9.07
C ALA A 193 -6.29 13.23 8.29
N ARG A 194 -5.11 13.04 8.91
CA ARG A 194 -3.81 13.31 8.30
C ARG A 194 -3.47 12.26 7.24
N PRO A 195 -3.05 12.66 6.03
CA PRO A 195 -2.52 11.72 5.06
C PRO A 195 -1.26 11.02 5.59
N ALA A 196 -1.14 9.73 5.31
CA ALA A 196 0.02 8.96 5.72
C ALA A 196 0.42 7.95 4.63
N ALA A 197 1.71 7.65 4.55
CA ALA A 197 2.25 6.62 3.66
C ALA A 197 3.24 5.71 4.39
N ALA A 198 3.22 4.44 4.01
CA ALA A 198 4.12 3.40 4.49
C ALA A 198 5.23 3.15 3.48
N VAL A 199 6.46 3.01 3.96
CA VAL A 199 7.63 2.67 3.13
C VAL A 199 8.16 1.32 3.58
N ASP A 200 8.25 0.37 2.65
CA ASP A 200 8.77 -0.97 2.92
C ASP A 200 9.39 -1.60 1.66
N GLY A 201 10.34 -2.51 1.88
CA GLY A 201 11.07 -3.21 0.85
C GLY A 201 10.51 -4.59 0.55
N LYS A 202 10.50 -4.96 -0.75
CA LYS A 202 10.14 -6.30 -1.19
C LYS A 202 11.22 -6.93 -2.04
N GLU A 203 11.75 -8.05 -1.58
CA GLU A 203 12.66 -8.87 -2.36
C GLU A 203 11.89 -9.92 -3.20
N ARG A 204 12.10 -9.95 -4.52
CA ARG A 204 11.53 -10.96 -5.42
C ARG A 204 12.36 -12.24 -5.38
N LYS A 205 11.81 -13.33 -4.86
CA LYS A 205 12.55 -14.56 -4.55
C LYS A 205 13.22 -15.23 -5.75
N LEU A 206 12.54 -15.29 -6.90
CA LEU A 206 13.06 -15.98 -8.09
C LEU A 206 13.68 -15.05 -9.14
N ALA A 207 13.45 -13.74 -9.07
CA ALA A 207 14.00 -12.79 -10.02
C ALA A 207 15.47 -12.47 -9.68
N LYS A 208 16.40 -13.23 -10.24
CA LYS A 208 17.84 -12.98 -10.13
C LYS A 208 18.34 -12.22 -11.35
N ALA A 209 18.63 -10.93 -11.22
CA ALA A 209 19.27 -10.18 -12.30
C ALA A 209 20.72 -10.62 -12.46
N GLY A 210 21.14 -11.02 -13.69
CA GLY A 210 22.52 -11.39 -13.99
C GLY A 210 23.08 -12.57 -13.17
N GLY A 211 22.22 -13.52 -12.76
CA GLY A 211 22.65 -14.82 -12.24
C GLY A 211 22.88 -14.93 -10.74
N LYS A 212 23.00 -13.85 -9.94
CA LYS A 212 23.40 -13.98 -8.52
C LYS A 212 22.61 -13.15 -7.50
N LYS A 213 21.93 -12.07 -7.86
CA LYS A 213 21.24 -11.21 -6.88
C LYS A 213 19.75 -11.06 -7.22
N LYS A 214 18.90 -11.17 -6.21
CA LYS A 214 17.46 -10.97 -6.33
C LYS A 214 17.14 -9.50 -6.60
N VAL A 215 16.02 -9.22 -7.27
CA VAL A 215 15.52 -7.85 -7.44
C VAL A 215 14.86 -7.42 -6.14
N HIS A 216 15.31 -6.30 -5.60
CA HIS A 216 14.77 -5.69 -4.41
C HIS A 216 14.13 -4.35 -4.79
N LEU A 217 12.90 -4.13 -4.37
CA LEU A 217 12.11 -2.93 -4.67
C LEU A 217 11.67 -2.31 -3.34
N LEU A 218 11.90 -1.02 -3.18
CA LEU A 218 11.36 -0.21 -2.08
C LEU A 218 10.12 0.51 -2.60
N ALA A 219 9.02 0.49 -1.86
CA ALA A 219 7.77 1.11 -2.28
C ALA A 219 7.21 2.06 -1.20
N ALA A 220 6.55 3.12 -1.65
CA ALA A 220 5.76 4.02 -0.82
C ALA A 220 4.27 3.83 -1.14
N VAL A 221 3.47 3.52 -0.13
CA VAL A 221 2.05 3.20 -0.27
C VAL A 221 1.24 4.01 0.75
N THR A 222 0.20 4.72 0.33
CA THR A 222 -0.66 5.45 1.27
C THR A 222 -1.35 4.48 2.23
N HIS A 223 -1.56 4.87 3.50
CA HIS A 223 -2.28 4.04 4.46
C HIS A 223 -3.72 3.79 3.99
N VAL A 224 -4.38 4.84 3.51
CA VAL A 224 -5.75 4.79 3.00
C VAL A 224 -5.81 5.64 1.73
N PRO A 225 -6.33 5.11 0.64
CA PRO A 225 -6.88 3.77 0.42
C PRO A 225 -5.83 2.71 0.03
N GLY A 226 -4.54 2.95 0.22
CA GLY A 226 -3.46 2.01 -0.08
C GLY A 226 -2.86 2.19 -1.48
N ILE A 227 -2.86 3.39 -2.02
CA ILE A 227 -2.32 3.72 -3.35
C ILE A 227 -0.80 3.67 -3.33
N VAL A 228 -0.21 2.98 -4.30
CA VAL A 228 1.25 3.02 -4.52
C VAL A 228 1.60 4.35 -5.17
N ILE A 229 2.34 5.20 -4.44
CA ILE A 229 2.73 6.55 -4.85
C ILE A 229 4.17 6.65 -5.34
N GLY A 230 4.95 5.61 -5.13
CA GLY A 230 6.32 5.51 -5.61
C GLY A 230 6.89 4.12 -5.43
N GLN A 231 7.84 3.76 -6.28
CA GLN A 231 8.64 2.54 -6.16
C GLN A 231 10.04 2.84 -6.69
N ASP A 232 11.06 2.31 -6.04
CA ASP A 232 12.46 2.42 -6.46
C ASP A 232 13.15 1.07 -6.39
N ARG A 233 14.09 0.84 -7.28
CA ARG A 233 14.89 -0.38 -7.29
C ARG A 233 16.15 -0.20 -6.46
N VAL A 234 16.24 -0.91 -5.34
CA VAL A 234 17.43 -0.90 -4.50
C VAL A 234 18.64 -1.39 -5.30
N ALA A 235 19.60 -0.50 -5.54
CA ALA A 235 20.82 -0.79 -6.30
C ALA A 235 21.64 -1.87 -5.61
N LYS A 236 22.33 -2.68 -6.41
CA LYS A 236 23.07 -3.86 -5.93
C LYS A 236 24.58 -3.64 -5.83
N SER A 237 25.03 -2.40 -5.98
CA SER A 237 26.45 -2.07 -5.96
C SER A 237 26.87 -1.45 -4.62
N GLY A 238 27.93 -1.94 -4.02
CA GLY A 238 28.54 -1.37 -2.81
C GLY A 238 27.69 -1.56 -1.56
N LYS A 239 27.58 -0.50 -0.77
CA LYS A 239 26.81 -0.42 0.49
C LYS A 239 25.33 -0.05 0.29
N ALA A 240 24.82 -0.12 -0.96
CA ALA A 240 23.42 0.21 -1.24
C ALA A 240 22.49 -0.79 -0.54
N ASN A 241 21.58 -0.25 0.26
CA ASN A 241 20.53 -0.97 0.97
C ASN A 241 19.24 -0.11 0.94
N GLU A 242 18.18 -0.58 1.55
CA GLU A 242 16.91 0.16 1.62
C GLU A 242 17.07 1.56 2.22
N VAL A 243 17.93 1.72 3.23
CA VAL A 243 18.17 3.02 3.89
C VAL A 243 18.71 4.05 2.91
N THR A 244 19.60 3.65 1.99
CA THR A 244 20.16 4.58 0.98
C THR A 244 19.17 4.93 -0.11
N HIS A 245 18.12 4.12 -0.33
CA HIS A 245 17.06 4.36 -1.31
C HIS A 245 15.81 5.04 -0.72
N PHE A 246 15.73 5.21 0.60
CA PHE A 246 14.62 5.89 1.26
C PHE A 246 14.44 7.32 0.77
N ARG A 247 15.52 8.10 0.77
CA ARG A 247 15.50 9.48 0.29
C ARG A 247 15.22 9.60 -1.21
N PRO A 248 15.92 8.89 -2.11
CA PRO A 248 15.61 8.92 -3.55
C PRO A 248 14.15 8.59 -3.88
N LEU A 249 13.54 7.61 -3.19
CA LEU A 249 12.14 7.26 -3.37
C LEU A 249 11.20 8.41 -2.98
N LEU A 250 11.49 9.10 -1.88
CA LEU A 250 10.60 10.10 -1.30
C LEU A 250 10.86 11.54 -1.82
N GLU A 251 12.05 11.81 -2.36
CA GLU A 251 12.44 13.13 -2.85
C GLU A 251 11.44 13.72 -3.88
N PRO A 252 10.94 12.97 -4.89
CA PRO A 252 10.03 13.54 -5.89
C PRO A 252 8.59 13.68 -5.40
N LEU A 253 8.24 13.14 -4.21
CA LEU A 253 6.86 13.11 -3.74
C LEU A 253 6.46 14.40 -3.01
N PRO A 254 5.20 14.88 -3.14
CA PRO A 254 4.66 16.01 -2.38
C PRO A 254 4.25 15.54 -0.98
N LEU A 255 5.17 15.68 -0.01
CA LEU A 255 5.00 15.10 1.33
C LEU A 255 4.71 16.13 2.42
N GLU A 256 4.47 17.39 2.10
CA GLU A 256 4.16 18.43 3.08
C GLU A 256 2.99 18.01 3.99
N GLY A 257 3.21 18.01 5.28
CA GLY A 257 2.22 17.59 6.29
C GLY A 257 1.92 16.08 6.33
N VAL A 258 2.49 15.26 5.45
CA VAL A 258 2.25 13.81 5.39
C VAL A 258 3.03 13.08 6.49
N LEU A 259 2.44 12.04 7.07
CA LEU A 259 3.14 11.13 7.98
C LEU A 259 3.76 9.96 7.21
N ILE A 260 5.04 9.69 7.44
CA ILE A 260 5.74 8.53 6.88
C ILE A 260 5.98 7.49 7.97
N THR A 261 5.43 6.30 7.77
CA THR A 261 5.76 5.11 8.56
C THR A 261 6.72 4.21 7.78
N ALA A 262 7.61 3.55 8.47
CA ALA A 262 8.60 2.65 7.87
C ALA A 262 9.09 1.65 8.92
N ASP A 263 9.81 0.61 8.48
CA ASP A 263 10.46 -0.36 9.33
C ASP A 263 11.58 0.27 10.18
N ALA A 264 11.96 -0.41 11.26
CA ALA A 264 13.03 0.00 12.17
C ALA A 264 14.35 0.29 11.44
N MET A 265 14.63 -0.37 10.32
CA MET A 265 15.83 -0.11 9.52
C MET A 265 15.89 1.34 9.02
N GLN A 266 14.75 1.95 8.75
CA GLN A 266 14.64 3.35 8.29
C GLN A 266 14.70 4.36 9.45
N THR A 267 14.63 3.91 10.69
CA THR A 267 14.73 4.76 11.89
C THR A 267 16.15 5.28 12.04
N THR A 268 16.46 6.36 11.35
CA THR A 268 17.78 7.01 11.35
C THR A 268 17.63 8.52 11.52
N ARG A 269 18.64 9.14 12.15
CA ARG A 269 18.69 10.60 12.31
C ARG A 269 18.68 11.33 10.96
N GLY A 270 19.38 10.76 9.96
CA GLY A 270 19.42 11.33 8.60
C GLY A 270 18.07 11.35 7.91
N ASN A 271 17.28 10.26 8.02
CA ASN A 271 15.93 10.19 7.48
C ASN A 271 14.97 11.14 8.21
N ALA A 272 15.07 11.24 9.56
CA ALA A 272 14.27 12.18 10.33
C ALA A 272 14.57 13.64 9.93
N LEU A 273 15.85 13.99 9.79
CA LEU A 273 16.27 15.30 9.31
C LEU A 273 15.71 15.59 7.92
N PHE A 274 15.87 14.67 6.97
CA PHE A 274 15.37 14.81 5.60
C PHE A 274 13.87 15.07 5.57
N LEU A 275 13.06 14.25 6.24
CA LEU A 275 11.61 14.42 6.27
C LEU A 275 11.21 15.76 6.86
N ARG A 276 11.80 16.16 8.00
CA ARG A 276 11.41 17.39 8.68
C ARG A 276 11.89 18.66 7.98
N THR A 277 13.09 18.65 7.39
CA THR A 277 13.68 19.90 6.85
C THR A 277 13.51 20.05 5.34
N ALA A 278 13.51 18.96 4.57
CA ALA A 278 13.43 19.00 3.13
C ALA A 278 12.02 18.75 2.60
N LYS A 279 11.17 18.03 3.35
CA LYS A 279 9.84 17.61 2.91
C LYS A 279 8.70 18.19 3.74
N ASP A 280 8.98 18.83 4.88
CA ASP A 280 7.99 19.21 5.91
C ASP A 280 7.00 18.08 6.22
N ALA A 281 7.51 16.85 6.23
CA ALA A 281 6.78 15.63 6.49
C ALA A 281 7.05 15.14 7.91
N HIS A 282 6.11 14.40 8.49
CA HIS A 282 6.26 13.77 9.79
C HIS A 282 6.73 12.32 9.67
N TYR A 283 7.23 11.77 10.77
CA TYR A 283 7.60 10.37 10.88
C TYR A 283 6.98 9.73 12.13
N LEU A 284 6.73 8.41 12.05
CA LEU A 284 6.36 7.54 13.15
C LEU A 284 6.99 6.18 12.91
N TRP A 285 8.03 5.86 13.69
CA TRP A 285 8.88 4.70 13.44
C TRP A 285 9.13 3.85 14.67
N PRO A 286 9.20 2.51 14.52
CA PRO A 286 9.60 1.62 15.59
C PRO A 286 11.09 1.82 15.91
N VAL A 287 11.43 1.70 17.21
CA VAL A 287 12.80 1.81 17.71
C VAL A 287 13.24 0.45 18.23
N LEU A 288 14.24 -0.13 17.60
CA LEU A 288 14.79 -1.43 17.93
C LEU A 288 16.31 -1.36 18.15
N GLY A 289 16.97 -2.51 18.26
CA GLY A 289 18.39 -2.64 18.53
C GLY A 289 19.35 -1.98 17.51
N ASN A 290 18.86 -1.60 16.32
CA ASN A 290 19.62 -0.79 15.36
C ASN A 290 19.88 0.65 15.83
N GLN A 291 19.16 1.12 16.85
CA GLN A 291 19.32 2.43 17.50
C GLN A 291 19.47 2.26 19.01
N PRO A 292 20.56 1.65 19.50
CA PRO A 292 20.68 1.22 20.89
C PRO A 292 20.59 2.36 21.90
N SER A 293 21.19 3.51 21.61
CA SER A 293 21.12 4.68 22.50
C SER A 293 19.71 5.27 22.56
N LEU A 294 19.00 5.34 21.43
CA LEU A 294 17.61 5.79 21.40
C LEU A 294 16.71 4.77 22.13
N TYR A 295 16.89 3.47 21.84
CA TYR A 295 16.15 2.42 22.51
C TYR A 295 16.29 2.53 24.05
N ALA A 296 17.51 2.61 24.55
CA ALA A 296 17.77 2.75 25.98
C ALA A 296 17.13 4.03 26.58
N ALA A 297 17.16 5.14 25.85
CA ALA A 297 16.53 6.38 26.30
C ALA A 297 14.99 6.29 26.37
N LEU A 298 14.37 5.59 25.41
CA LEU A 298 12.93 5.35 25.43
C LEU A 298 12.52 4.29 26.46
N ASP A 299 13.31 3.24 26.61
CA ASP A 299 13.05 2.13 27.55
C ASP A 299 13.13 2.59 29.01
N ALA A 300 13.96 3.60 29.28
CA ALA A 300 14.11 4.21 30.61
C ALA A 300 12.96 5.14 31.03
N LEU A 301 11.99 5.39 30.15
CA LEU A 301 10.80 6.18 30.51
C LEU A 301 9.88 5.40 31.46
N ASP A 302 9.10 6.12 32.26
CA ASP A 302 8.20 5.54 33.27
C ASP A 302 6.95 4.92 32.66
N TRP A 303 7.11 3.83 31.90
CA TRP A 303 6.01 3.12 31.26
C TRP A 303 5.11 2.40 32.25
N GLU A 304 5.65 1.98 33.40
CA GLU A 304 4.90 1.22 34.42
C GLU A 304 3.78 2.07 35.05
N ASN A 305 4.04 3.38 35.25
CA ASN A 305 3.06 4.30 35.79
C ASN A 305 2.31 5.11 34.72
N THR A 306 2.62 4.90 33.44
CA THR A 306 1.94 5.60 32.33
C THR A 306 0.64 4.89 31.98
N PRO A 307 -0.52 5.58 32.00
CA PRO A 307 -1.78 4.96 31.66
C PRO A 307 -1.84 4.64 30.17
N VAL A 308 -2.57 3.58 29.83
CA VAL A 308 -2.98 3.32 28.45
C VAL A 308 -3.93 4.44 28.02
N THR A 309 -3.57 5.14 26.94
CA THR A 309 -4.33 6.30 26.44
C THR A 309 -5.33 5.94 25.35
N ALA A 310 -5.08 4.85 24.60
CA ALA A 310 -6.06 4.28 23.66
C ALA A 310 -5.83 2.77 23.48
N ALA A 311 -6.88 2.07 23.09
CA ALA A 311 -6.82 0.65 22.80
C ALA A 311 -7.78 0.27 21.67
N THR A 312 -7.40 -0.73 20.86
CA THR A 312 -8.29 -1.31 19.85
C THR A 312 -8.35 -2.82 19.99
N SER A 313 -9.52 -3.41 19.73
CA SER A 313 -9.70 -4.86 19.78
C SER A 313 -10.50 -5.34 18.57
N GLU A 314 -9.98 -6.33 17.85
CA GLU A 314 -10.58 -6.84 16.62
C GLU A 314 -10.68 -8.37 16.66
N ILE A 315 -11.83 -8.90 16.22
CA ILE A 315 -12.04 -10.34 16.06
C ILE A 315 -12.01 -10.65 14.56
N SER A 316 -11.00 -11.38 14.14
CA SER A 316 -10.92 -11.86 12.76
C SER A 316 -10.25 -13.23 12.68
N HIS A 317 -10.66 -14.06 11.72
CA HIS A 317 -10.06 -15.37 11.45
C HIS A 317 -9.87 -16.27 12.70
N GLY A 318 -10.83 -16.24 13.65
CA GLY A 318 -10.79 -17.05 14.86
C GLY A 318 -9.79 -16.59 15.92
N ARG A 319 -9.26 -15.37 15.80
CA ARG A 319 -8.38 -14.74 16.81
C ARG A 319 -8.95 -13.39 17.24
N ILE A 320 -8.57 -12.98 18.44
CA ILE A 320 -8.74 -11.61 18.94
C ILE A 320 -7.37 -10.98 18.93
N GLU A 321 -7.28 -9.79 18.37
CA GLU A 321 -6.07 -9.00 18.38
C GLU A 321 -6.38 -7.68 19.08
N THR A 322 -5.71 -7.44 20.20
CA THR A 322 -5.83 -6.20 20.99
C THR A 322 -4.52 -5.45 20.93
N ARG A 323 -4.61 -4.14 20.69
CA ARG A 323 -3.48 -3.23 20.78
C ARG A 323 -3.79 -2.15 21.78
N THR A 324 -2.79 -1.80 22.57
CA THR A 324 -2.81 -0.69 23.52
C THR A 324 -1.70 0.29 23.19
N ILE A 325 -1.86 1.54 23.56
CA ILE A 325 -0.84 2.56 23.41
C ILE A 325 -0.71 3.39 24.69
N CYS A 326 0.53 3.54 25.15
CA CYS A 326 0.94 4.53 26.12
C CYS A 326 1.75 5.60 25.40
N VAL A 327 1.57 6.87 25.77
CA VAL A 327 2.22 8.02 25.13
C VAL A 327 2.90 8.87 26.17
N LEU A 328 4.17 9.21 25.93
CA LEU A 328 4.98 10.12 26.75
C LEU A 328 5.69 11.14 25.85
N PRO A 329 6.10 12.29 26.37
CA PRO A 329 7.01 13.18 25.67
C PRO A 329 8.30 12.46 25.29
N ALA A 330 8.83 12.69 24.08
CA ALA A 330 10.11 12.15 23.69
C ALA A 330 11.24 12.75 24.55
N PRO A 331 12.20 11.96 25.02
CA PRO A 331 13.30 12.47 25.85
C PRO A 331 14.15 13.45 25.04
N ALA A 332 14.67 14.48 25.72
CA ALA A 332 15.58 15.45 25.11
C ALA A 332 16.87 14.75 24.64
N GLY A 333 17.52 15.31 23.62
CA GLY A 333 18.86 14.86 23.20
C GLY A 333 18.88 13.55 22.39
N THR A 334 17.75 13.04 21.93
CA THR A 334 17.68 11.82 21.07
C THR A 334 18.46 11.97 19.75
N GLY A 335 18.65 13.22 19.28
CA GLY A 335 19.25 13.54 17.99
C GLY A 335 18.31 13.29 16.80
N PHE A 336 17.07 12.90 17.04
CA PHE A 336 16.03 12.81 16.00
C PHE A 336 15.33 14.16 15.85
N ARG A 337 15.35 14.69 14.65
CA ARG A 337 14.83 16.02 14.34
C ARG A 337 13.36 16.12 14.69
N ASP A 338 12.98 17.11 15.49
CA ASP A 338 11.63 17.41 15.95
C ASP A 338 10.91 16.20 16.63
N ALA A 339 11.66 15.28 17.24
CA ALA A 339 11.08 14.20 18.04
C ALA A 339 10.21 14.81 19.15
N SER A 340 8.93 14.46 19.18
CA SER A 340 7.93 15.06 20.07
C SER A 340 7.35 14.06 21.06
N GLN A 341 7.01 12.85 20.61
CA GLN A 341 6.41 11.83 21.46
C GLN A 341 7.13 10.49 21.32
N ALA A 342 7.21 9.77 22.44
CA ALA A 342 7.58 8.38 22.55
C ALA A 342 6.34 7.54 22.81
N LEU A 343 6.24 6.38 22.19
CA LEU A 343 5.08 5.49 22.34
C LEU A 343 5.54 4.11 22.76
N LEU A 344 4.79 3.49 23.66
CA LEU A 344 4.84 2.05 23.90
C LEU A 344 3.54 1.44 23.35
N ILE A 345 3.69 0.56 22.37
CA ILE A 345 2.55 -0.17 21.80
C ILE A 345 2.69 -1.64 22.17
N GLU A 346 1.66 -2.17 22.82
CA GLU A 346 1.56 -3.58 23.11
C GLU A 346 0.51 -4.22 22.23
N ARG A 347 0.83 -5.39 21.71
CA ARG A 347 -0.04 -6.19 20.85
C ARG A 347 -0.24 -7.57 21.45
N TYR A 348 -1.48 -7.88 21.76
CA TYR A 348 -1.91 -9.16 22.31
C TYR A 348 -2.69 -9.95 21.26
N VAL A 349 -2.29 -11.20 21.01
CA VAL A 349 -2.99 -12.11 20.10
C VAL A 349 -3.55 -13.28 20.91
N THR A 350 -4.87 -13.37 20.93
CA THR A 350 -5.60 -14.44 21.61
C THR A 350 -6.29 -15.33 20.59
N VAL A 351 -6.17 -16.62 20.71
CA VAL A 351 -6.76 -17.62 19.81
C VAL A 351 -7.70 -18.56 20.57
N LYS A 352 -8.73 -19.07 19.88
CA LYS A 352 -9.65 -20.05 20.47
C LYS A 352 -9.07 -21.43 20.27
N LYS A 353 -8.75 -22.14 21.38
CA LYS A 353 -8.24 -23.51 21.40
C LYS A 353 -9.11 -24.34 22.34
N ASN A 354 -9.62 -25.48 21.88
CA ASN A 354 -10.51 -26.37 22.64
C ASN A 354 -11.71 -25.65 23.31
N GLY A 355 -12.31 -24.69 22.59
CA GLY A 355 -13.44 -23.91 23.10
C GLY A 355 -13.08 -22.69 23.96
N GLN A 356 -11.88 -22.63 24.50
CA GLN A 356 -11.39 -21.55 25.38
C GLN A 356 -10.48 -20.56 24.65
N TRP A 357 -10.50 -19.30 25.07
CA TRP A 357 -9.61 -18.26 24.57
C TRP A 357 -8.28 -18.31 25.34
N GLN A 358 -7.17 -18.43 24.61
CA GLN A 358 -5.83 -18.49 25.16
C GLN A 358 -4.94 -17.46 24.50
N MET A 359 -4.10 -16.77 25.26
CA MET A 359 -3.09 -15.87 24.71
C MET A 359 -2.06 -16.68 23.94
N ARG A 360 -1.81 -16.28 22.68
CA ARG A 360 -0.81 -16.88 21.81
C ARG A 360 0.50 -16.11 21.81
N ASN A 361 0.41 -14.79 21.82
CA ASN A 361 1.56 -13.89 21.68
C ASN A 361 1.28 -12.55 22.33
N CYS A 362 2.31 -11.95 22.91
CA CYS A 362 2.34 -10.58 23.40
C CYS A 362 3.64 -9.94 22.87
N GLU A 363 3.53 -8.80 22.24
CA GLU A 363 4.66 -8.03 21.71
C GLU A 363 4.56 -6.60 22.23
N ALA A 364 5.66 -6.05 22.72
CA ALA A 364 5.80 -4.65 23.11
C ALA A 364 6.85 -4.00 22.23
N VAL A 365 6.51 -2.88 21.61
CA VAL A 365 7.39 -2.15 20.69
C VAL A 365 7.39 -0.66 21.03
N LEU A 366 8.57 -0.09 21.17
CA LEU A 366 8.78 1.34 21.35
C LEU A 366 8.78 2.06 20.00
N TYR A 367 8.16 3.24 19.95
CA TYR A 367 8.11 4.09 18.76
C TYR A 367 8.53 5.52 19.11
N ILE A 368 9.00 6.22 18.09
CA ILE A 368 9.30 7.65 18.15
C ILE A 368 8.59 8.38 17.01
N THR A 369 8.04 9.56 17.30
CA THR A 369 7.34 10.37 16.28
C THR A 369 7.67 11.86 16.43
N SER A 370 7.60 12.57 15.29
CA SER A 370 7.64 14.03 15.25
C SER A 370 6.25 14.67 15.40
N LEU A 371 5.18 13.91 15.53
CA LEU A 371 3.85 14.42 15.83
C LEU A 371 3.75 14.74 17.32
N GLY A 372 3.35 15.98 17.64
CA GLY A 372 2.99 16.39 19.01
C GLY A 372 1.51 16.06 19.31
N GLU A 373 1.11 16.29 20.56
CA GLU A 373 -0.27 16.03 21.05
C GLU A 373 -1.35 16.74 20.20
N ALA A 374 -1.10 17.98 19.79
CA ALA A 374 -2.02 18.71 18.91
C ALA A 374 -2.06 18.18 17.48
N GLY A 375 -1.05 17.36 17.08
CA GLY A 375 -0.89 16.87 15.72
C GLY A 375 -1.55 15.50 15.46
N ALA A 376 -1.75 14.72 16.52
CA ALA A 376 -2.40 13.40 16.46
C ALA A 376 -2.85 12.95 17.85
N SER A 377 -4.06 12.44 17.94
CA SER A 377 -4.57 11.78 19.15
C SER A 377 -3.89 10.41 19.35
N PRO A 378 -3.95 9.80 20.55
CA PRO A 378 -3.49 8.44 20.77
C PRO A 378 -4.16 7.41 19.84
N GLU A 379 -5.44 7.59 19.52
CA GLU A 379 -6.18 6.77 18.56
C GLU A 379 -5.62 6.91 17.14
N ASP A 380 -5.28 8.15 16.74
CA ASP A 380 -4.64 8.40 15.45
C ASP A 380 -3.26 7.71 15.37
N LEU A 381 -2.45 7.84 16.42
CA LEU A 381 -1.13 7.21 16.49
C LEU A 381 -1.23 5.68 16.38
N LEU A 382 -2.18 5.07 17.09
CA LEU A 382 -2.43 3.63 17.01
C LEU A 382 -2.91 3.20 15.61
N ALA A 383 -3.76 4.00 14.99
CA ALA A 383 -4.24 3.77 13.63
C ALA A 383 -3.12 3.94 12.59
N PHE A 384 -2.22 4.89 12.77
CA PHE A 384 -1.06 5.07 11.89
C PHE A 384 -0.09 3.89 11.97
N VAL A 385 0.21 3.37 13.17
CA VAL A 385 1.05 2.17 13.31
C VAL A 385 0.41 0.98 12.60
N ARG A 386 -0.90 0.81 12.75
CA ARG A 386 -1.64 -0.24 12.02
C ARG A 386 -1.65 0.00 10.50
N GLY A 387 -1.74 1.25 10.08
CA GLY A 387 -1.78 1.66 8.68
C GLY A 387 -0.52 1.29 7.89
N HIS A 388 0.62 1.09 8.57
CA HIS A 388 1.84 0.59 7.95
C HIS A 388 1.63 -0.73 7.18
N TRP A 389 0.70 -1.57 7.62
CA TRP A 389 0.32 -2.82 6.95
C TRP A 389 -0.21 -2.65 5.51
N ALA A 390 -0.52 -1.43 5.08
CA ALA A 390 -0.99 -1.17 3.71
C ALA A 390 0.07 -1.56 2.66
N VAL A 391 1.36 -1.34 2.94
CA VAL A 391 2.45 -1.72 2.04
C VAL A 391 2.66 -3.23 2.03
N GLU A 392 2.63 -3.88 3.19
CA GLU A 392 2.73 -5.34 3.30
C GLU A 392 1.56 -6.04 2.59
N HIS A 393 0.33 -5.52 2.74
CA HIS A 393 -0.84 -6.03 2.04
C HIS A 393 -0.69 -5.88 0.52
N THR A 394 -0.08 -4.80 0.03
CA THR A 394 0.23 -4.61 -1.39
C THR A 394 1.22 -5.67 -1.87
N HIS A 395 2.27 -5.94 -1.10
CA HIS A 395 3.24 -7.00 -1.37
C HIS A 395 2.58 -8.39 -1.39
N TRP A 396 1.72 -8.69 -0.43
CA TRP A 396 0.97 -9.93 -0.37
C TRP A 396 0.04 -10.12 -1.58
N LEU A 397 -0.68 -9.08 -2.02
CA LEU A 397 -1.51 -9.13 -3.22
C LEU A 397 -0.70 -9.50 -4.46
N ARG A 398 0.48 -8.90 -4.66
CA ARG A 398 1.38 -9.20 -5.77
C ARG A 398 1.78 -10.67 -5.80
N ASP A 399 2.03 -11.26 -4.63
CA ASP A 399 2.41 -12.67 -4.52
C ASP A 399 1.24 -13.63 -4.70
N VAL A 400 0.10 -13.33 -4.11
CA VAL A 400 -1.05 -14.25 -4.10
C VAL A 400 -1.84 -14.19 -5.40
N ILE A 401 -2.04 -13.01 -5.97
CA ILE A 401 -2.87 -12.84 -7.18
C ILE A 401 -2.03 -13.02 -8.45
N TRP A 402 -0.88 -12.36 -8.53
CA TRP A 402 -0.04 -12.34 -9.74
C TRP A 402 1.16 -13.29 -9.67
N ASN A 403 1.32 -14.03 -8.56
CA ASN A 403 2.42 -14.98 -8.35
C ASN A 403 3.80 -14.35 -8.61
N GLU A 404 4.01 -13.11 -8.16
CA GLU A 404 5.21 -12.35 -8.48
C GLU A 404 6.49 -13.07 -8.03
N ASP A 405 6.49 -13.67 -6.84
CA ASP A 405 7.62 -14.43 -6.31
C ASP A 405 7.97 -15.68 -7.15
N LYS A 406 7.00 -16.24 -7.90
CA LYS A 406 7.17 -17.37 -8.81
C LYS A 406 7.52 -16.93 -10.24
N SER A 407 7.51 -15.63 -10.53
CA SER A 407 7.77 -15.12 -11.87
C SER A 407 9.21 -15.40 -12.31
N LEU A 408 9.37 -15.89 -13.52
CA LEU A 408 10.65 -16.15 -14.18
C LEU A 408 11.20 -14.94 -14.94
N LEU A 409 10.58 -13.79 -14.84
CA LEU A 409 11.07 -12.54 -15.46
C LEU A 409 12.36 -12.10 -14.75
N ARG A 410 13.49 -12.11 -15.50
CA ARG A 410 14.84 -11.91 -14.91
C ARG A 410 15.70 -10.94 -15.70
N THR A 411 15.27 -10.54 -16.90
CA THR A 411 16.12 -9.83 -17.87
C THR A 411 15.79 -8.36 -17.92
N GLY A 412 16.80 -7.50 -17.87
CA GLY A 412 16.68 -6.05 -17.98
C GLY A 412 15.76 -5.47 -16.89
N ASN A 413 14.94 -4.53 -17.28
CA ASN A 413 13.99 -3.85 -16.39
C ASN A 413 12.65 -4.59 -16.24
N ALA A 414 12.46 -5.74 -16.92
CA ALA A 414 11.16 -6.44 -16.91
C ALA A 414 10.62 -6.75 -15.50
N PRO A 415 11.43 -7.15 -14.50
CA PRO A 415 10.91 -7.35 -13.15
C PRO A 415 10.33 -6.07 -12.54
N GLN A 416 11.03 -4.94 -12.65
CA GLN A 416 10.61 -3.66 -12.09
C GLN A 416 9.40 -3.11 -12.85
N VAL A 417 9.45 -3.08 -14.17
CA VAL A 417 8.35 -2.59 -15.03
C VAL A 417 7.05 -3.37 -14.77
N MET A 418 7.12 -4.71 -14.70
CA MET A 418 5.92 -5.51 -14.43
C MET A 418 5.40 -5.31 -13.00
N SER A 419 6.28 -5.08 -12.03
CA SER A 419 5.87 -4.70 -10.66
C SER A 419 5.16 -3.35 -10.64
N ALA A 420 5.67 -2.35 -11.38
CA ALA A 420 5.04 -1.04 -11.52
C ALA A 420 3.64 -1.13 -12.15
N LEU A 421 3.50 -1.92 -13.23
CA LEU A 421 2.18 -2.14 -13.86
C LEU A 421 1.21 -2.90 -12.92
N THR A 422 1.71 -3.84 -12.12
CA THR A 422 0.89 -4.54 -11.12
C THR A 422 0.46 -3.58 -10.01
N ASN A 423 1.36 -2.72 -9.52
CA ASN A 423 1.05 -1.67 -8.56
C ASN A 423 -0.01 -0.70 -9.11
N LEU A 424 0.08 -0.33 -10.38
CA LEU A 424 -0.93 0.50 -11.04
C LEU A 424 -2.30 -0.19 -11.03
N VAL A 425 -2.38 -1.47 -11.38
CA VAL A 425 -3.66 -2.22 -11.38
C VAL A 425 -4.23 -2.34 -9.96
N ILE A 426 -3.40 -2.64 -8.96
CA ILE A 426 -3.82 -2.64 -7.55
C ILE A 426 -4.39 -1.27 -7.15
N THR A 427 -3.71 -0.20 -7.54
CA THR A 427 -4.15 1.17 -7.30
C THR A 427 -5.50 1.46 -7.96
N LEU A 428 -5.68 1.10 -9.24
CA LEU A 428 -6.94 1.28 -9.94
C LEU A 428 -8.10 0.50 -9.28
N PHE A 429 -7.84 -0.75 -8.87
CA PHE A 429 -8.84 -1.53 -8.12
C PHE A 429 -9.22 -0.87 -6.79
N ARG A 430 -8.24 -0.33 -6.05
CA ARG A 430 -8.49 0.37 -4.77
C ARG A 430 -9.29 1.66 -4.98
N ILE A 431 -8.96 2.42 -6.00
CA ILE A 431 -9.72 3.63 -6.39
C ILE A 431 -11.18 3.28 -6.69
N GLN A 432 -11.44 2.16 -7.35
CA GLN A 432 -12.79 1.67 -7.65
C GLN A 432 -13.46 0.94 -6.47
N GLY A 433 -12.81 0.86 -5.31
CA GLY A 433 -13.37 0.20 -4.12
C GLY A 433 -13.44 -1.33 -4.21
N VAL A 434 -12.64 -1.94 -5.07
CA VAL A 434 -12.57 -3.40 -5.17
C VAL A 434 -11.96 -3.99 -3.90
N THR A 435 -12.68 -4.91 -3.27
CA THR A 435 -12.23 -5.65 -2.07
C THR A 435 -11.90 -7.11 -2.36
N GLY A 436 -12.45 -7.66 -3.43
CA GLY A 436 -12.29 -9.06 -3.85
C GLY A 436 -11.39 -9.21 -5.07
N TYR A 437 -10.08 -8.99 -4.95
CA TYR A 437 -9.12 -8.96 -6.07
C TYR A 437 -9.15 -10.20 -6.94
N THR A 438 -9.15 -11.41 -6.35
CA THR A 438 -9.24 -12.67 -7.10
C THR A 438 -10.52 -12.78 -7.91
N LYS A 439 -11.65 -12.33 -7.35
CA LYS A 439 -12.94 -12.33 -8.06
C LYS A 439 -12.90 -11.35 -9.23
N GLU A 440 -12.35 -10.16 -9.00
CA GLU A 440 -12.30 -9.10 -10.01
C GLU A 440 -11.35 -9.46 -11.16
N THR A 441 -10.16 -9.99 -10.88
CA THR A 441 -9.25 -10.44 -11.94
C THR A 441 -9.85 -11.57 -12.79
N ARG A 442 -10.58 -12.51 -12.19
CA ARG A 442 -11.29 -13.56 -12.93
C ARG A 442 -12.43 -12.99 -13.78
N ARG A 443 -13.19 -12.03 -13.25
CA ARG A 443 -14.25 -11.34 -13.99
C ARG A 443 -13.71 -10.59 -15.20
N ASN A 444 -12.57 -9.89 -15.03
CA ASN A 444 -11.88 -9.21 -16.12
C ASN A 444 -11.35 -10.20 -17.17
N ALA A 445 -10.82 -11.36 -16.73
CA ALA A 445 -10.35 -12.40 -17.66
C ALA A 445 -11.48 -13.01 -18.50
N GLN A 446 -12.68 -13.14 -17.91
CA GLN A 446 -13.87 -13.62 -18.61
C GLN A 446 -14.48 -12.56 -19.54
N ASN A 447 -14.34 -11.29 -19.19
CA ASN A 447 -14.82 -10.15 -19.97
C ASN A 447 -13.77 -9.03 -20.03
N PRO A 448 -12.85 -9.05 -21.02
CA PRO A 448 -11.79 -8.07 -21.15
C PRO A 448 -12.25 -6.61 -21.33
N HIS A 449 -13.50 -6.36 -21.74
CA HIS A 449 -14.08 -5.01 -21.78
C HIS A 449 -14.10 -4.35 -20.39
N LEU A 450 -14.20 -5.12 -19.31
CA LEU A 450 -14.16 -4.59 -17.95
C LEU A 450 -12.77 -4.05 -17.60
N ALA A 451 -11.70 -4.70 -18.08
CA ALA A 451 -10.35 -4.20 -17.92
C ALA A 451 -10.11 -2.87 -18.67
N LEU A 452 -10.79 -2.66 -19.80
CA LEU A 452 -10.78 -1.36 -20.48
C LEU A 452 -11.42 -0.26 -19.63
N ARG A 453 -12.60 -0.51 -19.07
CA ARG A 453 -13.27 0.46 -18.18
C ARG A 453 -12.42 0.85 -16.99
N LEU A 454 -11.64 -0.09 -16.46
CA LEU A 454 -10.68 0.19 -15.39
C LEU A 454 -9.64 1.25 -15.81
N MET A 455 -9.19 1.22 -17.07
CA MET A 455 -8.16 2.14 -17.57
C MET A 455 -8.73 3.46 -18.09
N ASP A 456 -9.95 3.47 -18.56
CA ASP A 456 -10.58 4.69 -19.10
C ASP A 456 -10.94 5.68 -18.00
N LEU A 457 -10.96 5.24 -16.73
CA LEU A 457 -11.40 6.06 -15.58
C LEU A 457 -12.73 6.77 -15.88
N SER A 458 -13.52 6.24 -16.81
CA SER A 458 -14.82 6.79 -17.17
C SER A 458 -15.84 6.41 -16.10
N PRO A 459 -16.70 7.33 -15.66
CA PRO A 459 -17.89 6.92 -14.91
C PRO A 459 -18.72 6.00 -15.81
N GLY A 460 -19.12 4.87 -15.27
CA GLY A 460 -20.09 4.00 -15.92
C GLY A 460 -21.48 4.60 -15.96
#